data_1e1737913d2519e7c02c8b827d5febba
#
_entry.id   1e1737913d2519e7c02c8b827d5febba
#
_cell.length_a   1.000
_cell.length_b   1.000
_cell.length_c   1.000
_cell.angle_alpha   90.00
_cell.angle_beta   90.00
_cell.angle_gamma   90.00
#
_symmetry.space_group_name_H-M   'P 1'
#
loop_
_entity.id
_entity.type
_entity.pdbx_description
1 polymer ?
#
loop_
_entity_poly.entity_id
_entity_poly.type
_entity_poly.pdbx_seq_one_letter_code
_entity_poly.pdbx_strand_id
1 'polypeptide(L)'
;MYKVLLATDQTEIQDAFSAVTTWGDMGFRQPRVVTSARQAIESLKAHHADGIAIALPEADKKMLMAHLATDYPILPIFSVGRTPSEVIASVEELRRLLNRTHMDFSNDDFGEKDMLQVCRHEFFRALLGGKIHEQEQVQRYLKLLRSRMDPTKPCVVVDMILPEGDDFLSGRWHYGSDRLEVALRNFFGAELNGMRMLVSVLPDERIRLLCCPMLGTENTPESITGVVAKHAQDAMAHVAEYLDLELRIVNIQILPALTSLAEA
;
A
#
# COMPACT_ATOMS: atom_id res chain seq x y z
N MET A 1 -9.23 13.43 4.02
CA MET A 1 -9.91 13.52 5.33
C MET A 1 -9.40 12.42 6.22
N TYR A 2 -8.82 12.77 7.35
CA TYR A 2 -8.30 11.84 8.35
C TYR A 2 -9.41 11.04 9.02
N LYS A 3 -9.07 9.86 9.52
CA LYS A 3 -10.00 8.95 10.21
C LYS A 3 -9.47 8.68 11.61
N VAL A 4 -10.26 8.88 12.60
CA VAL A 4 -9.90 8.62 13.99
C VAL A 4 -10.80 7.56 14.63
N LEU A 5 -10.23 6.83 15.57
CA LEU A 5 -10.91 5.84 16.39
C LEU A 5 -10.98 6.35 17.83
N LEU A 6 -12.14 6.33 18.42
CA LEU A 6 -12.36 6.58 19.85
C LEU A 6 -12.65 5.24 20.55
N ALA A 7 -11.79 4.84 21.45
CA ALA A 7 -11.98 3.67 22.29
C ALA A 7 -12.31 4.12 23.72
N THR A 8 -13.60 4.09 24.10
CA THR A 8 -14.09 4.51 25.41
C THR A 8 -15.40 3.82 25.77
N ASP A 9 -15.54 3.42 27.01
CA ASP A 9 -16.78 2.95 27.63
C ASP A 9 -17.53 4.07 28.38
N GLN A 10 -16.95 5.28 28.45
CA GLN A 10 -17.49 6.44 29.18
C GLN A 10 -18.45 7.23 28.30
N THR A 11 -19.73 7.23 28.65
CA THR A 11 -20.79 7.93 27.91
C THR A 11 -20.53 9.44 27.79
N GLU A 12 -20.00 10.06 28.84
CA GLU A 12 -19.63 11.49 28.87
C GLU A 12 -18.66 11.85 27.72
N ILE A 13 -17.68 10.98 27.48
CA ILE A 13 -16.70 11.19 26.41
C ILE A 13 -17.33 10.95 25.04
N GLN A 14 -18.17 9.92 24.91
CA GLN A 14 -18.89 9.66 23.66
C GLN A 14 -19.79 10.85 23.29
N ASP A 15 -20.49 11.43 24.27
CA ASP A 15 -21.35 12.59 24.09
C ASP A 15 -20.53 13.82 23.68
N ALA A 16 -19.37 14.06 24.31
CA ALA A 16 -18.48 15.15 23.95
C ALA A 16 -18.00 15.06 22.49
N PHE A 17 -17.62 13.87 22.04
CA PHE A 17 -17.21 13.63 20.65
C PHE A 17 -18.39 13.75 19.67
N SER A 18 -19.56 13.28 20.05
CA SER A 18 -20.77 13.34 19.22
C SER A 18 -21.31 14.76 19.07
N ALA A 19 -21.09 15.62 20.07
CA ALA A 19 -21.49 17.02 20.04
C ALA A 19 -20.66 17.91 19.11
N VAL A 20 -19.47 17.43 18.68
CA VAL A 20 -18.66 18.13 17.67
C VAL A 20 -19.26 17.90 16.29
N THR A 21 -19.75 18.97 15.66
CA THR A 21 -20.36 18.93 14.31
C THR A 21 -19.39 19.33 13.20
N THR A 22 -18.26 19.92 13.54
CA THR A 22 -17.29 20.53 12.60
C THR A 22 -16.18 19.59 12.16
N TRP A 23 -16.36 18.28 12.25
CA TRP A 23 -15.34 17.27 11.86
C TRP A 23 -14.83 17.49 10.43
N GLY A 24 -15.73 17.79 9.50
CA GLY A 24 -15.38 18.04 8.10
C GLY A 24 -14.49 19.26 7.91
N ASP A 25 -14.77 20.35 8.62
CA ASP A 25 -13.99 21.61 8.55
C ASP A 25 -12.59 21.44 9.13
N MET A 26 -12.45 20.56 10.12
CA MET A 26 -11.14 20.18 10.68
C MET A 26 -10.37 19.17 9.81
N GLY A 27 -10.95 18.71 8.70
CA GLY A 27 -10.32 17.73 7.81
C GLY A 27 -10.43 16.28 8.27
N PHE A 28 -11.33 15.97 9.20
CA PHE A 28 -11.58 14.64 9.73
C PHE A 28 -12.95 14.10 9.30
N ARG A 29 -13.08 12.79 9.26
CA ARG A 29 -14.38 12.11 9.27
C ARG A 29 -14.87 11.97 10.69
N GLN A 30 -16.19 11.86 10.86
CA GLN A 30 -16.77 11.55 12.17
C GLN A 30 -16.08 10.30 12.76
N PRO A 31 -15.63 10.37 14.02
CA PRO A 31 -14.92 9.28 14.69
C PRO A 31 -15.76 8.00 14.74
N ARG A 32 -15.10 6.88 14.58
CA ARG A 32 -15.69 5.60 14.96
C ARG A 32 -15.51 5.41 16.45
N VAL A 33 -16.57 5.02 17.13
CA VAL A 33 -16.58 4.80 18.57
C VAL A 33 -16.68 3.30 18.86
N VAL A 34 -15.83 2.81 19.76
CA VAL A 34 -15.81 1.43 20.25
C VAL A 34 -15.69 1.43 21.78
N THR A 35 -16.25 0.45 22.44
CA THR A 35 -16.40 0.45 23.90
C THR A 35 -15.48 -0.52 24.64
N SER A 36 -14.64 -1.27 23.92
CA SER A 36 -13.68 -2.21 24.52
C SER A 36 -12.40 -2.32 23.70
N ALA A 37 -11.34 -2.79 24.32
CA ALA A 37 -10.06 -3.03 23.65
C ALA A 37 -10.20 -4.03 22.49
N ARG A 38 -11.01 -5.09 22.68
CA ARG A 38 -11.25 -6.09 21.64
C ARG A 38 -11.89 -5.48 20.40
N GLN A 39 -12.93 -4.68 20.60
CA GLN A 39 -13.57 -3.97 19.48
C GLN A 39 -12.64 -2.97 18.81
N ALA A 40 -11.76 -2.30 19.58
CA ALA A 40 -10.76 -1.41 19.02
C ALA A 40 -9.77 -2.16 18.12
N ILE A 41 -9.27 -3.30 18.57
CA ILE A 41 -8.37 -4.16 17.80
C ILE A 41 -9.05 -4.68 16.52
N GLU A 42 -10.27 -5.15 16.62
CA GLU A 42 -11.07 -5.59 15.45
C GLU A 42 -11.31 -4.45 14.47
N SER A 43 -11.64 -3.26 14.98
CA SER A 43 -11.83 -2.06 14.16
C SER A 43 -10.56 -1.62 13.43
N LEU A 44 -9.40 -1.68 14.09
CA LEU A 44 -8.09 -1.35 13.49
C LEU A 44 -7.68 -2.37 12.44
N LYS A 45 -8.01 -3.65 12.63
CA LYS A 45 -7.77 -4.71 11.62
C LYS A 45 -8.64 -4.53 10.38
N ALA A 46 -9.90 -4.14 10.57
CA ALA A 46 -10.87 -4.02 9.48
C ALA A 46 -10.77 -2.67 8.74
N HIS A 47 -10.32 -1.62 9.42
CA HIS A 47 -10.37 -0.27 8.90
C HIS A 47 -9.12 0.54 9.27
N HIS A 48 -8.69 1.38 8.35
CA HIS A 48 -7.62 2.35 8.61
C HIS A 48 -8.05 3.42 9.61
N ALA A 49 -7.12 3.80 10.50
CA ALA A 49 -7.20 4.97 11.36
C ALA A 49 -5.89 5.76 11.28
N ASP A 50 -6.00 7.09 11.31
CA ASP A 50 -4.87 8.03 11.31
C ASP A 50 -4.50 8.48 12.73
N GLY A 51 -5.34 8.15 13.71
CA GLY A 51 -5.11 8.38 15.12
C GLY A 51 -6.13 7.66 15.99
N ILE A 52 -5.79 7.45 17.26
CA ILE A 52 -6.66 6.82 18.25
C ILE A 52 -6.70 7.60 19.55
N ALA A 53 -7.90 7.78 20.12
CA ALA A 53 -8.09 8.26 21.48
C ALA A 53 -8.55 7.12 22.37
N ILE A 54 -7.98 7.00 23.58
CA ILE A 54 -8.20 5.85 24.47
C ILE A 54 -8.60 6.33 25.87
N ALA A 55 -9.79 5.94 26.28
CA ALA A 55 -10.32 6.15 27.63
C ALA A 55 -11.07 4.90 28.08
N LEU A 56 -10.35 3.80 28.24
CA LEU A 56 -10.83 2.50 28.67
C LEU A 56 -10.33 2.18 30.09
N PRO A 57 -10.99 1.23 30.80
CA PRO A 57 -10.47 0.68 32.03
C PRO A 57 -9.04 0.18 31.89
N GLU A 58 -8.27 0.21 32.98
CA GLU A 58 -6.81 -0.02 32.95
C GLU A 58 -6.42 -1.37 32.32
N ALA A 59 -7.21 -2.43 32.56
CA ALA A 59 -6.94 -3.76 31.97
C ALA A 59 -7.08 -3.73 30.43
N ASP A 60 -8.16 -3.15 29.91
CA ASP A 60 -8.43 -3.02 28.47
C ASP A 60 -7.44 -2.06 27.82
N LYS A 61 -7.13 -0.95 28.49
CA LYS A 61 -6.13 0.01 28.03
C LYS A 61 -4.76 -0.64 27.86
N LYS A 62 -4.32 -1.43 28.86
CA LYS A 62 -3.03 -2.14 28.80
C LYS A 62 -2.99 -3.15 27.65
N MET A 63 -4.07 -3.90 27.44
CA MET A 63 -4.18 -4.84 26.33
C MET A 63 -4.11 -4.11 24.97
N LEU A 64 -4.86 -3.02 24.82
CA LEU A 64 -4.87 -2.24 23.59
C LEU A 64 -3.52 -1.59 23.31
N MET A 65 -2.88 -1.02 24.33
CA MET A 65 -1.55 -0.41 24.21
C MET A 65 -0.47 -1.42 23.81
N ALA A 66 -0.50 -2.64 24.34
CA ALA A 66 0.41 -3.70 23.94
C ALA A 66 0.23 -4.09 22.47
N HIS A 67 -1.02 -4.19 22.01
CA HIS A 67 -1.32 -4.45 20.59
C HIS A 67 -0.86 -3.30 19.68
N LEU A 68 -1.11 -2.04 20.09
CA LEU A 68 -0.66 -0.89 19.31
C LEU A 68 0.85 -0.82 19.19
N ALA A 69 1.58 -1.09 20.29
CA ALA A 69 3.04 -1.10 20.27
C ALA A 69 3.63 -2.14 19.30
N THR A 70 2.95 -3.27 19.13
CA THR A 70 3.41 -4.37 18.25
C THR A 70 2.98 -4.16 16.79
N ASP A 71 1.70 -3.88 16.57
CA ASP A 71 1.10 -3.92 15.23
C ASP A 71 0.93 -2.53 14.59
N TYR A 72 0.90 -1.47 15.42
CA TYR A 72 0.68 -0.09 14.98
C TYR A 72 1.61 0.91 15.68
N PRO A 73 2.94 0.71 15.68
CA PRO A 73 3.88 1.49 16.49
C PRO A 73 3.93 2.99 16.14
N ILE A 74 3.50 3.36 14.94
CA ILE A 74 3.49 4.75 14.46
C ILE A 74 2.11 5.40 14.52
N LEU A 75 1.07 4.70 15.00
CA LEU A 75 -0.27 5.28 15.10
C LEU A 75 -0.33 6.30 16.24
N PRO A 76 -0.59 7.59 15.96
CA PRO A 76 -0.68 8.60 17.00
C PRO A 76 -1.79 8.32 17.99
N ILE A 77 -1.47 8.42 19.28
CA ILE A 77 -2.44 8.39 20.36
C ILE A 77 -2.64 9.82 20.82
N PHE A 78 -3.85 10.33 20.75
CA PHE A 78 -4.16 11.69 21.14
C PHE A 78 -5.04 11.75 22.39
N SER A 79 -5.06 12.92 23.03
CA SER A 79 -5.76 13.12 24.29
C SER A 79 -7.28 13.04 24.14
N VAL A 80 -7.94 12.47 25.13
CA VAL A 80 -9.39 12.35 25.19
C VAL A 80 -9.96 13.61 25.82
N GLY A 81 -10.82 14.34 25.09
CA GLY A 81 -11.56 15.47 25.63
C GLY A 81 -12.86 15.00 26.31
N ARG A 82 -13.24 15.66 27.38
CA ARG A 82 -14.53 15.45 28.08
C ARG A 82 -15.59 16.50 27.72
N THR A 83 -15.15 17.55 27.08
CA THR A 83 -16.01 18.60 26.55
C THR A 83 -15.78 18.77 25.06
N PRO A 84 -16.76 19.25 24.28
CA PRO A 84 -16.59 19.47 22.84
C PRO A 84 -15.39 20.38 22.52
N SER A 85 -15.13 21.40 23.35
CA SER A 85 -13.99 22.31 23.17
C SER A 85 -12.64 21.61 23.36
N GLU A 86 -12.53 20.71 24.34
CA GLU A 86 -11.33 19.91 24.57
C GLU A 86 -11.11 18.90 23.43
N VAL A 87 -12.19 18.29 22.93
CA VAL A 87 -12.12 17.40 21.76
C VAL A 87 -11.60 18.15 20.55
N ILE A 88 -12.13 19.34 20.25
CA ILE A 88 -11.67 20.16 19.13
C ILE A 88 -10.18 20.49 19.30
N ALA A 89 -9.76 20.94 20.47
CA ALA A 89 -8.34 21.26 20.74
C ALA A 89 -7.41 20.05 20.53
N SER A 90 -7.78 18.88 21.05
CA SER A 90 -7.02 17.63 20.89
C SER A 90 -6.94 17.17 19.44
N VAL A 91 -8.01 17.30 18.70
CA VAL A 91 -8.07 16.92 17.27
C VAL A 91 -7.27 17.92 16.41
N GLU A 92 -7.28 19.21 16.74
CA GLU A 92 -6.43 20.19 16.07
C GLU A 92 -4.94 19.94 16.33
N GLU A 93 -4.58 19.52 17.53
CA GLU A 93 -3.20 19.13 17.84
C GLU A 93 -2.81 17.89 17.05
N LEU A 94 -3.68 16.86 17.00
CA LEU A 94 -3.48 15.70 16.15
C LEU A 94 -3.32 16.10 14.67
N ARG A 95 -4.15 17.02 14.17
CA ARG A 95 -4.04 17.53 12.80
C ARG A 95 -2.67 18.18 12.55
N ARG A 96 -2.18 19.00 13.50
CA ARG A 96 -0.85 19.61 13.39
C ARG A 96 0.25 18.56 13.37
N LEU A 97 0.12 17.50 14.19
CA LEU A 97 1.07 16.39 14.21
C LEU A 97 1.06 15.65 12.87
N LEU A 98 -0.13 15.26 12.39
CA LEU A 98 -0.29 14.57 11.11
C LEU A 98 0.22 15.43 9.94
N ASN A 99 -0.11 16.71 9.94
CA ASN A 99 0.39 17.64 8.93
C ASN A 99 1.92 17.81 9.00
N ARG A 100 2.54 17.84 10.17
CA ARG A 100 4.01 17.87 10.29
C ARG A 100 4.65 16.62 9.75
N THR A 101 4.11 15.44 10.08
CA THR A 101 4.59 14.17 9.54
C THR A 101 4.47 14.15 8.00
N HIS A 102 3.48 14.87 7.46
CA HIS A 102 3.33 15.07 6.02
C HIS A 102 4.20 16.23 5.48
N MET A 103 4.44 17.28 6.27
CA MET A 103 5.19 18.48 5.86
C MET A 103 6.71 18.32 5.92
N ASP A 104 7.25 17.41 6.73
CA ASP A 104 8.69 17.09 6.70
C ASP A 104 9.12 16.47 5.36
N PHE A 105 8.14 16.06 4.54
CA PHE A 105 8.32 15.63 3.14
C PHE A 105 7.82 16.67 2.11
N SER A 106 7.24 17.78 2.55
CA SER A 106 6.60 18.75 1.67
C SER A 106 7.34 20.07 1.62
N ASN A 107 8.50 20.10 0.98
CA ASN A 107 8.94 21.34 0.37
C ASN A 107 8.39 21.54 -1.06
N ASP A 108 7.63 20.57 -1.57
CA ASP A 108 6.89 20.61 -2.84
C ASP A 108 5.75 19.62 -2.76
N ASP A 109 4.53 20.00 -3.03
CA ASP A 109 3.27 19.29 -3.36
C ASP A 109 3.15 17.76 -3.09
N PHE A 110 3.99 17.18 -2.22
CA PHE A 110 4.13 15.75 -1.96
C PHE A 110 3.16 15.33 -0.84
N GLY A 111 1.99 14.84 -1.22
CA GLY A 111 0.92 14.44 -0.30
C GLY A 111 0.99 12.97 0.17
N GLU A 112 0.08 12.58 1.07
CA GLU A 112 -0.08 11.19 1.55
C GLU A 112 -0.19 10.19 0.39
N LYS A 113 -0.86 10.58 -0.70
CA LYS A 113 -1.01 9.72 -1.89
C LYS A 113 0.32 9.44 -2.54
N ASP A 114 1.18 10.45 -2.62
CA ASP A 114 2.48 10.34 -3.27
C ASP A 114 3.44 9.52 -2.41
N MET A 115 3.42 9.73 -1.10
CA MET A 115 4.19 8.91 -0.16
C MET A 115 3.74 7.44 -0.19
N LEU A 116 2.43 7.20 -0.20
CA LEU A 116 1.90 5.84 -0.34
C LEU A 116 2.30 5.21 -1.69
N GLN A 117 2.39 6.02 -2.74
CA GLN A 117 2.84 5.56 -4.05
C GLN A 117 4.32 5.17 -4.03
N VAL A 118 5.19 5.98 -3.41
CA VAL A 118 6.61 5.66 -3.22
C VAL A 118 6.78 4.39 -2.39
N CYS A 119 6.07 4.28 -1.26
CA CYS A 119 6.12 3.09 -0.42
C CYS A 119 5.64 1.83 -1.15
N ARG A 120 4.60 1.94 -1.97
CA ARG A 120 4.15 0.86 -2.84
C ARG A 120 5.22 0.45 -3.84
N HIS A 121 5.84 1.42 -4.48
CA HIS A 121 6.88 1.19 -5.46
C HIS A 121 8.05 0.42 -4.84
N GLU A 122 8.58 0.90 -3.73
CA GLU A 122 9.70 0.25 -3.03
C GLU A 122 9.34 -1.15 -2.50
N PHE A 123 8.14 -1.32 -1.96
CA PHE A 123 7.65 -2.63 -1.54
C PHE A 123 7.58 -3.59 -2.73
N PHE A 124 7.01 -3.18 -3.85
CA PHE A 124 6.86 -4.04 -5.01
C PHE A 124 8.21 -4.34 -5.67
N ARG A 125 9.13 -3.38 -5.68
CA ARG A 125 10.50 -3.63 -6.12
C ARG A 125 11.20 -4.67 -5.23
N ALA A 126 11.06 -4.55 -3.92
CA ALA A 126 11.62 -5.52 -2.97
C ALA A 126 10.98 -6.92 -3.11
N LEU A 127 9.67 -6.96 -3.35
CA LEU A 127 8.93 -8.19 -3.60
C LEU A 127 9.37 -8.84 -4.92
N LEU A 128 9.39 -8.09 -6.02
CA LEU A 128 9.79 -8.57 -7.34
C LEU A 128 11.26 -8.98 -7.40
N GLY A 129 12.11 -8.37 -6.59
CA GLY A 129 13.52 -8.72 -6.44
C GLY A 129 13.78 -9.86 -5.44
N GLY A 130 12.74 -10.50 -4.88
CA GLY A 130 12.86 -11.63 -3.94
C GLY A 130 13.37 -11.27 -2.54
N LYS A 131 13.44 -9.96 -2.19
CA LYS A 131 13.91 -9.51 -0.87
C LYS A 131 12.88 -9.68 0.25
N ILE A 132 11.60 -9.75 -0.11
CA ILE A 132 10.48 -9.95 0.80
C ILE A 132 9.76 -11.23 0.36
N HIS A 133 9.73 -12.25 1.22
CA HIS A 133 9.20 -13.58 0.88
C HIS A 133 8.37 -14.22 2.00
N GLU A 134 8.43 -13.69 3.23
CA GLU A 134 7.63 -14.24 4.32
C GLU A 134 6.15 -13.89 4.14
N GLN A 135 5.28 -14.88 4.19
CA GLN A 135 3.84 -14.74 3.94
C GLN A 135 3.18 -13.69 4.85
N GLU A 136 3.49 -13.71 6.14
CA GLU A 136 2.93 -12.75 7.10
C GLU A 136 3.40 -11.33 6.80
N GLN A 137 4.66 -11.18 6.44
CA GLN A 137 5.25 -9.90 6.06
C GLN A 137 4.60 -9.35 4.80
N VAL A 138 4.45 -10.17 3.75
CA VAL A 138 3.77 -9.78 2.50
C VAL A 138 2.33 -9.35 2.78
N GLN A 139 1.56 -10.14 3.53
CA GLN A 139 0.18 -9.80 3.89
C GLN A 139 0.10 -8.48 4.68
N ARG A 140 1.00 -8.27 5.63
CA ARG A 140 1.08 -7.04 6.42
C ARG A 140 1.34 -5.81 5.53
N TYR A 141 2.32 -5.90 4.62
CA TYR A 141 2.61 -4.80 3.70
C TYR A 141 1.46 -4.53 2.73
N LEU A 142 0.83 -5.55 2.16
CA LEU A 142 -0.32 -5.37 1.26
C LEU A 142 -1.47 -4.64 1.96
N LYS A 143 -1.73 -4.94 3.24
CA LYS A 143 -2.73 -4.22 4.05
C LYS A 143 -2.34 -2.77 4.29
N LEU A 144 -1.09 -2.52 4.73
CA LEU A 144 -0.58 -1.16 4.98
C LEU A 144 -0.64 -0.30 3.71
N LEU A 145 -0.28 -0.87 2.57
CA LEU A 145 -0.26 -0.19 1.28
C LEU A 145 -1.64 -0.15 0.61
N ARG A 146 -2.68 -0.66 1.27
CA ARG A 146 -4.05 -0.72 0.73
C ARG A 146 -4.12 -1.41 -0.64
N SER A 147 -3.28 -2.42 -0.83
CA SER A 147 -3.30 -3.23 -2.05
C SER A 147 -4.43 -4.24 -2.02
N ARG A 148 -5.06 -4.45 -3.17
CA ARG A 148 -6.13 -5.45 -3.33
C ARG A 148 -5.62 -6.79 -3.88
N MET A 149 -4.31 -6.98 -3.98
CA MET A 149 -3.73 -8.25 -4.43
C MET A 149 -4.02 -9.35 -3.42
N ASP A 150 -4.30 -10.54 -3.91
CA ASP A 150 -4.45 -11.75 -3.10
C ASP A 150 -3.12 -12.54 -3.10
N PRO A 151 -2.32 -12.47 -2.02
CA PRO A 151 -1.01 -13.10 -1.99
C PRO A 151 -1.05 -14.63 -1.90
N THR A 152 -2.24 -15.21 -1.69
CA THR A 152 -2.42 -16.65 -1.52
C THR A 152 -2.80 -17.38 -2.80
N LYS A 153 -3.13 -16.61 -3.84
CA LYS A 153 -3.50 -17.17 -5.15
C LYS A 153 -2.31 -17.30 -6.08
N PRO A 154 -2.37 -18.25 -7.03
CA PRO A 154 -1.36 -18.35 -8.07
C PRO A 154 -1.23 -17.04 -8.86
N CYS A 155 0.00 -16.68 -9.16
CA CYS A 155 0.34 -15.52 -9.97
C CYS A 155 1.26 -15.90 -11.12
N VAL A 156 1.32 -15.06 -12.15
CA VAL A 156 2.18 -15.24 -13.31
C VAL A 156 3.32 -14.25 -13.25
N VAL A 157 4.54 -14.73 -13.48
CA VAL A 157 5.74 -13.91 -13.63
C VAL A 157 6.23 -14.04 -15.06
N VAL A 158 6.52 -12.90 -15.68
CA VAL A 158 7.16 -12.82 -16.99
C VAL A 158 8.49 -12.12 -16.80
N ASP A 159 9.57 -12.83 -17.04
CA ASP A 159 10.91 -12.25 -17.06
C ASP A 159 11.28 -11.87 -18.49
N MET A 160 11.76 -10.66 -18.65
CA MET A 160 12.22 -10.08 -19.90
C MET A 160 13.63 -9.55 -19.73
N ILE A 161 14.37 -9.51 -20.81
CA ILE A 161 15.70 -8.88 -20.89
C ILE A 161 15.68 -7.71 -21.86
N LEU A 162 16.59 -6.79 -21.62
CA LEU A 162 17.03 -5.75 -22.54
C LEU A 162 18.24 -6.28 -23.30
N PRO A 163 18.15 -6.66 -24.59
CA PRO A 163 19.30 -7.20 -25.30
C PRO A 163 20.48 -6.22 -25.42
N GLU A 164 20.17 -4.91 -25.35
CA GLU A 164 21.12 -3.80 -25.38
C GLU A 164 21.15 -3.03 -24.04
N GLY A 165 20.95 -3.75 -22.91
CA GLY A 165 20.65 -3.13 -21.61
C GLY A 165 21.61 -2.03 -21.18
N ASP A 166 22.90 -2.32 -21.09
CA ASP A 166 23.94 -1.37 -20.73
C ASP A 166 24.01 -0.18 -21.70
N ASP A 167 24.04 -0.46 -23.00
CA ASP A 167 24.13 0.56 -24.05
C ASP A 167 22.86 1.43 -24.08
N PHE A 168 21.70 0.83 -23.83
CA PHE A 168 20.45 1.57 -23.75
C PHE A 168 20.41 2.46 -22.51
N LEU A 169 20.63 1.90 -21.32
CA LEU A 169 20.50 2.62 -20.05
C LEU A 169 21.57 3.70 -19.87
N SER A 170 22.79 3.49 -20.37
CA SER A 170 23.90 4.44 -20.25
C SER A 170 24.00 5.42 -21.44
N GLY A 171 23.62 4.98 -22.63
CA GLY A 171 23.79 5.75 -23.87
C GLY A 171 22.54 6.47 -24.33
N ARG A 172 21.44 5.76 -24.56
CA ARG A 172 20.20 6.34 -25.13
C ARG A 172 19.20 6.82 -24.08
N TRP A 173 19.13 6.12 -22.94
CA TRP A 173 18.20 6.43 -21.85
C TRP A 173 18.90 7.19 -20.72
N HIS A 174 18.88 8.53 -20.79
CA HIS A 174 19.58 9.38 -19.82
C HIS A 174 18.86 9.55 -18.47
N TYR A 175 17.74 8.86 -18.26
CA TYR A 175 16.85 9.14 -17.12
C TYR A 175 16.93 8.12 -15.98
N GLY A 176 17.77 7.09 -16.13
CA GLY A 176 17.94 6.02 -15.15
C GLY A 176 16.82 4.95 -15.17
N SER A 177 17.06 3.84 -14.47
CA SER A 177 16.18 2.68 -14.40
C SER A 177 14.80 2.99 -13.82
N ASP A 178 14.72 3.90 -12.86
CA ASP A 178 13.46 4.26 -12.21
C ASP A 178 12.47 4.94 -13.18
N ARG A 179 12.96 5.79 -14.06
CA ARG A 179 12.12 6.39 -15.10
C ARG A 179 11.74 5.41 -16.20
N LEU A 180 12.62 4.46 -16.51
CA LEU A 180 12.28 3.38 -17.42
C LEU A 180 11.15 2.53 -16.85
N GLU A 181 11.21 2.18 -15.57
CA GLU A 181 10.16 1.43 -14.89
C GLU A 181 8.81 2.17 -14.94
N VAL A 182 8.79 3.49 -14.72
CA VAL A 182 7.58 4.31 -14.85
C VAL A 182 7.05 4.30 -16.28
N ALA A 183 7.91 4.42 -17.29
CA ALA A 183 7.53 4.35 -18.69
C ALA A 183 6.95 2.97 -19.04
N LEU A 184 7.62 1.89 -18.67
CA LEU A 184 7.15 0.52 -18.89
C LEU A 184 5.79 0.26 -18.23
N ARG A 185 5.56 0.81 -17.04
CA ARG A 185 4.27 0.70 -16.34
C ARG A 185 3.11 1.29 -17.14
N ASN A 186 3.35 2.34 -17.92
CA ASN A 186 2.33 2.93 -18.77
C ASN A 186 1.96 2.01 -19.96
N PHE A 187 2.91 1.24 -20.48
CA PHE A 187 2.67 0.28 -21.57
C PHE A 187 2.03 -1.01 -21.08
N PHE A 188 2.55 -1.58 -19.97
CA PHE A 188 2.00 -2.81 -19.41
C PHE A 188 0.68 -2.57 -18.66
N GLY A 189 0.40 -1.34 -18.25
CA GLY A 189 -0.79 -1.01 -17.47
C GLY A 189 -0.72 -1.44 -16.00
N ALA A 190 -1.77 -1.13 -15.26
CA ALA A 190 -1.85 -1.41 -13.83
C ALA A 190 -2.74 -2.61 -13.50
N GLU A 191 -3.71 -2.93 -14.36
CA GLU A 191 -4.71 -3.97 -14.13
C GLU A 191 -5.11 -4.62 -15.46
N LEU A 192 -5.32 -5.95 -15.42
CA LEU A 192 -5.78 -6.76 -16.54
C LEU A 192 -6.76 -7.82 -16.04
N ASN A 193 -8.02 -7.78 -16.46
CA ASN A 193 -9.04 -8.80 -16.16
C ASN A 193 -9.12 -9.22 -14.68
N GLY A 194 -9.15 -8.24 -13.77
CA GLY A 194 -9.20 -8.51 -12.32
C GLY A 194 -7.86 -8.89 -11.70
N MET A 195 -6.77 -8.74 -12.45
CA MET A 195 -5.41 -8.98 -11.97
C MET A 195 -4.65 -7.66 -11.84
N ARG A 196 -3.83 -7.53 -10.82
CA ARG A 196 -2.89 -6.43 -10.66
C ARG A 196 -1.62 -6.72 -11.42
N MET A 197 -1.19 -5.78 -12.23
CA MET A 197 0.05 -5.81 -13.00
C MET A 197 1.10 -4.95 -12.31
N LEU A 198 2.30 -5.50 -12.13
CA LEU A 198 3.45 -4.80 -11.57
C LEU A 198 4.66 -5.07 -12.44
N VAL A 199 5.34 -4.02 -12.83
CA VAL A 199 6.59 -4.13 -13.59
C VAL A 199 7.70 -3.48 -12.80
N SER A 200 8.88 -4.09 -12.81
CA SER A 200 10.09 -3.53 -12.20
C SER A 200 11.31 -3.83 -13.07
N VAL A 201 12.23 -2.88 -13.09
CA VAL A 201 13.58 -3.04 -13.64
C VAL A 201 14.48 -3.49 -12.49
N LEU A 202 14.98 -4.71 -12.57
CA LEU A 202 15.85 -5.30 -11.56
C LEU A 202 17.30 -4.79 -11.71
N PRO A 203 18.14 -4.90 -10.65
CA PRO A 203 19.53 -4.41 -10.68
C PRO A 203 20.42 -5.08 -11.76
N ASP A 204 20.05 -6.27 -12.22
CA ASP A 204 20.70 -7.02 -13.28
C ASP A 204 20.10 -6.73 -14.67
N GLU A 205 19.39 -5.60 -14.78
CA GLU A 205 18.75 -5.11 -16.01
C GLU A 205 17.62 -5.99 -16.56
N ARG A 206 17.28 -7.05 -15.86
CA ARG A 206 16.06 -7.79 -16.15
C ARG A 206 14.84 -6.97 -15.84
N ILE A 207 13.82 -7.13 -16.66
CA ILE A 207 12.50 -6.57 -16.43
C ILE A 207 11.60 -7.70 -16.00
N ARG A 208 11.00 -7.56 -14.84
CA ARG A 208 10.07 -8.54 -14.28
C ARG A 208 8.67 -7.96 -14.25
N LEU A 209 7.74 -8.65 -14.89
CA LEU A 209 6.31 -8.36 -14.85
C LEU A 209 5.63 -9.42 -13.99
N LEU A 210 4.99 -8.97 -12.91
CA LEU A 210 4.14 -9.80 -12.07
C LEU A 210 2.68 -9.51 -12.38
N CYS A 211 1.89 -10.56 -12.55
CA CYS A 211 0.45 -10.50 -12.68
C CYS A 211 -0.19 -11.31 -11.56
N CYS A 212 -0.81 -10.65 -10.60
CA CYS A 212 -1.37 -11.25 -9.39
C CYS A 212 -2.88 -11.00 -9.31
N PRO A 213 -3.71 -12.05 -9.07
CA PRO A 213 -5.14 -11.88 -8.88
C PRO A 213 -5.48 -10.91 -7.75
N MET A 214 -6.49 -10.09 -7.96
CA MET A 214 -7.05 -9.25 -6.90
C MET A 214 -8.04 -10.04 -6.04
N LEU A 215 -8.29 -9.57 -4.83
CA LEU A 215 -9.29 -10.14 -3.93
C LEU A 215 -10.65 -10.21 -4.61
N GLY A 216 -11.27 -11.38 -4.58
CA GLY A 216 -12.56 -11.65 -5.22
C GLY A 216 -12.50 -12.05 -6.70
N THR A 217 -11.31 -12.22 -7.28
CA THR A 217 -11.13 -12.73 -8.65
C THR A 217 -11.13 -14.26 -8.66
N GLU A 218 -11.84 -14.87 -9.61
CA GLU A 218 -11.95 -16.33 -9.77
C GLU A 218 -11.05 -16.90 -10.89
N ASN A 219 -10.02 -16.18 -11.29
CA ASN A 219 -9.14 -16.63 -12.36
C ASN A 219 -8.33 -17.88 -11.95
N THR A 220 -8.19 -18.82 -12.88
CA THR A 220 -7.31 -19.99 -12.72
C THR A 220 -5.93 -19.72 -13.32
N PRO A 221 -4.87 -20.42 -12.88
CA PRO A 221 -3.52 -20.29 -13.45
C PRO A 221 -3.49 -20.45 -14.97
N GLU A 222 -4.24 -21.43 -15.49
CA GLU A 222 -4.29 -21.74 -16.93
C GLU A 222 -4.93 -20.59 -17.73
N SER A 223 -6.02 -19.99 -17.20
CA SER A 223 -6.68 -18.86 -17.85
C SER A 223 -5.86 -17.58 -17.79
N ILE A 224 -5.02 -17.42 -16.75
CA ILE A 224 -4.18 -16.23 -16.54
C ILE A 224 -3.00 -16.22 -17.52
N THR A 225 -2.29 -17.36 -17.67
CA THR A 225 -1.00 -17.39 -18.38
C THR A 225 -1.12 -16.96 -19.84
N GLY A 226 -2.09 -17.48 -20.57
CA GLY A 226 -2.28 -17.13 -21.98
C GLY A 226 -2.65 -15.66 -22.17
N VAL A 227 -3.48 -15.11 -21.30
CA VAL A 227 -3.89 -13.70 -21.33
C VAL A 227 -2.72 -12.79 -21.01
N VAL A 228 -1.92 -13.13 -19.98
CA VAL A 228 -0.75 -12.34 -19.58
C VAL A 228 0.33 -12.39 -20.65
N ALA A 229 0.59 -13.56 -21.24
CA ALA A 229 1.59 -13.70 -22.30
C ALA A 229 1.24 -12.84 -23.53
N LYS A 230 -0.03 -12.89 -23.97
CA LYS A 230 -0.50 -12.05 -25.08
C LYS A 230 -0.39 -10.57 -24.74
N HIS A 231 -0.86 -10.16 -23.58
CA HIS A 231 -0.79 -8.76 -23.16
C HIS A 231 0.66 -8.27 -23.06
N ALA A 232 1.57 -9.09 -22.56
CA ALA A 232 2.99 -8.76 -22.51
C ALA A 232 3.56 -8.55 -23.92
N GLN A 233 3.24 -9.42 -24.88
CA GLN A 233 3.67 -9.26 -26.27
C GLN A 233 3.13 -7.98 -26.92
N ASP A 234 1.84 -7.68 -26.71
CA ASP A 234 1.22 -6.45 -27.24
C ASP A 234 1.87 -5.20 -26.64
N ALA A 235 2.13 -5.20 -25.31
CA ALA A 235 2.81 -4.11 -24.64
C ALA A 235 4.28 -3.95 -25.12
N MET A 236 5.00 -5.04 -25.34
CA MET A 236 6.37 -5.02 -25.87
C MET A 236 6.42 -4.44 -27.28
N ALA A 237 5.43 -4.72 -28.12
CA ALA A 237 5.34 -4.14 -29.47
C ALA A 237 5.19 -2.61 -29.39
N HIS A 238 4.37 -2.10 -28.49
CA HIS A 238 4.25 -0.66 -28.25
C HIS A 238 5.54 -0.07 -27.65
N VAL A 239 6.21 -0.76 -26.74
CA VAL A 239 7.51 -0.31 -26.19
C VAL A 239 8.52 -0.16 -27.32
N ALA A 240 8.60 -1.12 -28.24
CA ALA A 240 9.49 -1.04 -29.38
C ALA A 240 9.12 0.13 -30.32
N GLU A 241 7.84 0.35 -30.58
CA GLU A 241 7.36 1.43 -31.45
C GLU A 241 7.64 2.83 -30.86
N TYR A 242 7.40 3.03 -29.56
CA TYR A 242 7.44 4.37 -28.97
C TYR A 242 8.76 4.72 -28.25
N LEU A 243 9.48 3.72 -27.73
CA LEU A 243 10.75 3.93 -27.03
C LEU A 243 11.97 3.47 -27.82
N ASP A 244 11.77 2.86 -29.00
CA ASP A 244 12.84 2.20 -29.78
C ASP A 244 13.64 1.21 -28.91
N LEU A 245 12.91 0.43 -28.09
CA LEU A 245 13.44 -0.48 -27.11
C LEU A 245 12.92 -1.89 -27.33
N GLU A 246 13.77 -2.77 -27.79
CA GLU A 246 13.43 -4.18 -27.95
C GLU A 246 13.52 -4.93 -26.63
N LEU A 247 12.40 -5.46 -26.18
CA LEU A 247 12.32 -6.37 -25.03
C LEU A 247 12.25 -7.82 -25.54
N ARG A 248 12.83 -8.76 -24.81
CA ARG A 248 12.72 -10.19 -25.12
C ARG A 248 12.26 -10.97 -23.90
N ILE A 249 11.16 -11.69 -24.00
CA ILE A 249 10.71 -12.63 -22.98
C ILE A 249 11.69 -13.79 -22.91
N VAL A 250 12.21 -14.07 -21.72
CA VAL A 250 13.12 -15.21 -21.45
C VAL A 250 12.43 -16.30 -20.66
N ASN A 251 11.45 -15.96 -19.85
CA ASN A 251 10.71 -16.93 -19.03
C ASN A 251 9.29 -16.46 -18.75
N ILE A 252 8.34 -17.41 -18.69
CA ILE A 252 6.99 -17.22 -18.18
C ILE A 252 6.72 -18.37 -17.24
N GLN A 253 6.43 -18.06 -15.98
CA GLN A 253 6.18 -19.09 -14.97
C GLN A 253 4.95 -18.75 -14.13
N ILE A 254 4.29 -19.81 -13.67
CA ILE A 254 3.20 -19.74 -12.71
C ILE A 254 3.79 -20.02 -11.34
N LEU A 255 3.62 -19.09 -10.40
CA LEU A 255 3.95 -19.29 -9.00
C LEU A 255 2.69 -19.66 -8.23
N PRO A 256 2.77 -20.59 -7.28
CA PRO A 256 1.60 -21.02 -6.50
C PRO A 256 1.08 -19.92 -5.58
N ALA A 257 1.94 -19.00 -5.19
CA ALA A 257 1.61 -17.83 -4.35
C ALA A 257 2.64 -16.72 -4.56
N LEU A 258 2.29 -15.52 -4.14
CA LEU A 258 3.17 -14.35 -4.24
C LEU A 258 4.48 -14.51 -3.45
N THR A 259 4.44 -15.27 -2.35
CA THR A 259 5.62 -15.57 -1.51
C THR A 259 6.65 -16.45 -2.20
N SER A 260 6.26 -17.18 -3.22
CA SER A 260 7.18 -18.03 -4.01
C SER A 260 8.08 -17.23 -4.97
N LEU A 261 7.93 -15.90 -5.02
CA LEU A 261 8.78 -15.02 -5.84
C LEU A 261 10.27 -15.03 -5.43
N ALA A 262 10.57 -15.34 -4.17
CA ALA A 262 11.95 -15.43 -3.70
C ALA A 262 12.72 -16.64 -4.24
N GLU A 263 11.99 -17.64 -4.73
CA GLU A 263 12.54 -18.90 -5.26
C GLU A 263 12.56 -18.91 -6.81
N ALA A 264 12.11 -17.82 -7.43
CA ALA A 264 11.91 -17.69 -8.88
C ALA A 264 13.07 -16.83 -9.56
#